data_9c569bbcec5aece4ac9f283627972f90
#
_entry.id   9c569bbcec5aece4ac9f283627972f90
#
_cell.length_a   1.000
_cell.length_b   1.000
_cell.length_c   1.000
_cell.angle_alpha   90.00
_cell.angle_beta   90.00
_cell.angle_gamma   90.00
#
_symmetry.space_group_name_H-M   'P 1'
#
loop_
_entity.id
_entity.type
_entity.pdbx_description
1 polymer ?
#
loop_
_entity_poly.entity_id
_entity_poly.type
_entity_poly.pdbx_seq_one_letter_code
_entity_poly.pdbx_strand_id
1 'polypeptide(L)'
;MTRASDLVGTWRLVKWTADVDGRPVTPFGGETTGLITYTDEGRMWGTLMRVDRPNVDGETLAGAPEAQRAKAATGYLNYAGTYRVEGSTVIHSVEMSLFPNWIGSEQIRKITWVPNDRNGRDLELSAQRKSSRGGNVTNRLVWRRLQYWEAG
;
A
#
# COMPACT_ATOMS: atom_id res chain seq x y z
N MET A 1 16.81 -15.23 4.30
CA MET A 1 16.73 -14.48 3.02
C MET A 1 15.32 -14.56 2.47
N THR A 2 14.74 -13.46 2.09
CA THR A 2 13.39 -13.42 1.50
C THR A 2 13.45 -13.80 0.03
N ARG A 3 12.57 -14.70 -0.40
CA ARG A 3 12.39 -15.10 -1.80
C ARG A 3 11.08 -14.52 -2.32
N ALA A 4 10.96 -14.36 -3.64
CA ALA A 4 9.70 -13.92 -4.25
C ALA A 4 8.52 -14.82 -3.84
N SER A 5 8.76 -16.14 -3.76
CA SER A 5 7.74 -17.11 -3.31
C SER A 5 7.23 -16.87 -1.89
N ASP A 6 8.01 -16.22 -1.02
CA ASP A 6 7.58 -15.89 0.34
C ASP A 6 6.51 -14.79 0.35
N LEU A 7 6.42 -13.98 -0.71
CA LEU A 7 5.45 -12.91 -0.84
C LEU A 7 4.14 -13.35 -1.51
N VAL A 8 4.16 -14.42 -2.30
CA VAL A 8 2.98 -14.86 -3.08
C VAL A 8 1.74 -15.03 -2.20
N GLY A 9 0.64 -14.40 -2.62
CA GLY A 9 -0.63 -14.42 -1.93
C GLY A 9 -1.23 -13.02 -1.79
N THR A 10 -2.35 -12.93 -1.11
CA THR A 10 -3.03 -11.67 -0.79
C THR A 10 -2.88 -11.36 0.68
N TRP A 11 -2.59 -10.12 0.97
CA TRP A 11 -2.30 -9.61 2.30
C TRP A 11 -3.23 -8.46 2.62
N ARG A 12 -3.76 -8.43 3.84
CA ARG A 12 -4.57 -7.33 4.36
C ARG A 12 -3.72 -6.41 5.25
N LEU A 13 -3.92 -5.12 5.11
CA LEU A 13 -3.29 -4.11 5.96
C LEU A 13 -3.72 -4.31 7.42
N VAL A 14 -2.74 -4.44 8.30
CA VAL A 14 -2.92 -4.51 9.76
C VAL A 14 -2.66 -3.15 10.39
N LYS A 15 -1.62 -2.46 9.93
CA LYS A 15 -1.17 -1.21 10.49
C LYS A 15 -0.41 -0.39 9.47
N TRP A 16 -0.67 0.89 9.43
CA TRP A 16 0.10 1.85 8.66
C TRP A 16 0.53 2.99 9.57
N THR A 17 1.83 3.15 9.74
CA THR A 17 2.42 4.27 10.47
C THR A 17 3.26 5.10 9.52
N ALA A 18 3.25 6.40 9.74
CA ALA A 18 4.08 7.34 9.00
C ALA A 18 4.66 8.39 9.94
N ASP A 19 5.83 8.87 9.60
CA ASP A 19 6.43 10.00 10.29
C ASP A 19 7.10 10.96 9.31
N VAL A 20 7.22 12.20 9.72
CA VAL A 20 8.00 13.24 9.04
C VAL A 20 9.04 13.72 10.04
N ASP A 21 10.31 13.46 9.74
CA ASP A 21 11.45 13.76 10.62
C ASP A 21 11.27 13.22 12.04
N GLY A 22 10.75 11.98 12.16
CA GLY A 22 10.48 11.32 13.43
C GLY A 22 9.20 11.77 14.13
N ARG A 23 8.44 12.70 13.57
CA ARG A 23 7.14 13.13 14.12
C ARG A 23 6.02 12.33 13.50
N PRO A 24 5.21 11.60 14.31
CA PRO A 24 4.10 10.82 13.79
C PRO A 24 3.10 11.68 13.02
N VAL A 25 2.64 11.16 11.89
CA VAL A 25 1.53 11.72 11.12
C VAL A 25 0.53 10.61 10.84
N THR A 26 -0.74 10.97 10.67
CA THR A 26 -1.80 10.02 10.38
C THR A 26 -1.93 9.86 8.85
N PRO A 27 -1.62 8.68 8.28
CA PRO A 27 -1.78 8.46 6.85
C PRO A 27 -3.23 8.70 6.41
N PHE A 28 -3.42 9.44 5.32
CA PHE A 28 -4.73 9.88 4.81
C PHE A 28 -5.58 10.65 5.81
N GLY A 29 -5.05 11.03 6.97
CA GLY A 29 -5.78 11.78 8.00
C GLY A 29 -6.82 10.98 8.78
N GLY A 30 -6.83 9.66 8.71
CA GLY A 30 -7.81 8.83 9.42
C GLY A 30 -7.53 7.33 9.32
N GLU A 31 -8.48 6.52 9.76
CA GLU A 31 -8.39 5.06 9.69
C GLU A 31 -8.29 4.58 8.24
N THR A 32 -7.43 3.60 8.00
CA THR A 32 -7.14 3.06 6.67
C THR A 32 -7.33 1.55 6.62
N THR A 33 -7.65 1.06 5.43
CA THR A 33 -7.66 -0.36 5.09
C THR A 33 -6.90 -0.56 3.78
N GLY A 34 -6.53 -1.79 3.48
CA GLY A 34 -5.81 -2.07 2.25
C GLY A 34 -5.63 -3.55 1.98
N LEU A 35 -5.35 -3.83 0.72
CA LEU A 35 -4.97 -5.14 0.23
C LEU A 35 -3.75 -5.01 -0.68
N ILE A 36 -2.86 -5.97 -0.62
CA ILE A 36 -1.78 -6.12 -1.58
C ILE A 36 -1.69 -7.58 -2.00
N THR A 37 -1.51 -7.82 -3.29
CA THR A 37 -1.41 -9.16 -3.85
C THR A 37 -0.13 -9.30 -4.66
N TYR A 38 0.55 -10.42 -4.45
CA TYR A 38 1.70 -10.86 -5.24
C TYR A 38 1.37 -12.21 -5.86
N THR A 39 1.56 -12.32 -7.17
CA THR A 39 1.33 -13.58 -7.89
C THR A 39 2.65 -14.31 -8.14
N ASP A 40 2.56 -15.59 -8.42
CA ASP A 40 3.73 -16.42 -8.75
C ASP A 40 4.30 -16.12 -10.15
N GLU A 41 3.48 -15.47 -11.03
CA GLU A 41 3.98 -14.99 -12.32
C GLU A 41 4.78 -13.67 -12.22
N GLY A 42 4.98 -13.14 -11.02
CA GLY A 42 5.73 -11.90 -10.84
C GLY A 42 4.90 -10.62 -10.99
N ARG A 43 3.59 -10.70 -10.83
CA ARG A 43 2.68 -9.56 -10.86
C ARG A 43 2.30 -9.13 -9.44
N MET A 44 1.98 -7.85 -9.29
CA MET A 44 1.47 -7.32 -8.03
C MET A 44 0.45 -6.21 -8.27
N TRP A 45 -0.44 -6.02 -7.31
CA TRP A 45 -1.28 -4.84 -7.18
C TRP A 45 -1.55 -4.56 -5.71
N GLY A 46 -1.66 -3.29 -5.39
CA GLY A 46 -1.93 -2.83 -4.03
C GLY A 46 -2.97 -1.72 -4.02
N THR A 47 -3.83 -1.75 -3.02
CA THR A 47 -4.85 -0.75 -2.79
C THR A 47 -4.83 -0.33 -1.33
N LEU A 48 -4.82 0.97 -1.09
CA LEU A 48 -4.96 1.59 0.21
C LEU A 48 -6.13 2.55 0.16
N MET A 49 -6.94 2.56 1.21
CA MET A 49 -8.15 3.37 1.24
C MET A 49 -8.40 3.88 2.64
N ARG A 50 -8.83 5.14 2.75
CA ARG A 50 -9.43 5.66 3.96
C ARG A 50 -10.80 5.03 4.17
N VAL A 51 -11.10 4.56 5.39
CA VAL A 51 -12.32 3.79 5.68
C VAL A 51 -13.58 4.65 5.59
N ASP A 52 -13.52 5.90 6.06
CA ASP A 52 -14.66 6.79 6.19
C ASP A 52 -14.91 7.69 4.96
N ARG A 53 -14.59 7.21 3.76
CA ARG A 53 -14.84 7.95 2.52
C ARG A 53 -16.35 8.06 2.28
N PRO A 54 -16.93 9.27 2.18
CA PRO A 54 -18.35 9.42 1.92
C PRO A 54 -18.69 9.05 0.47
N ASN A 55 -19.92 8.62 0.25
CA ASN A 55 -20.45 8.49 -1.11
C ASN A 55 -20.43 9.84 -1.82
N VAL A 56 -20.38 9.80 -3.14
CA VAL A 56 -20.46 10.97 -3.99
C VAL A 56 -21.89 11.12 -4.56
N ASP A 57 -22.27 12.34 -4.90
CA ASP A 57 -23.53 12.59 -5.59
C ASP A 57 -23.37 12.25 -7.08
N GLY A 58 -24.29 11.43 -7.60
CA GLY A 58 -24.29 11.01 -8.99
C GLY A 58 -24.18 9.51 -9.18
N GLU A 59 -24.44 9.06 -10.39
CA GLU A 59 -24.42 7.64 -10.77
C GLU A 59 -23.01 7.13 -11.12
N THR A 60 -22.11 8.04 -11.45
CA THR A 60 -20.72 7.74 -11.80
C THR A 60 -19.78 8.73 -11.12
N LEU A 61 -18.53 8.28 -10.90
CA LEU A 61 -17.50 9.16 -10.35
C LEU A 61 -17.25 10.37 -11.29
N ALA A 62 -17.23 10.15 -12.59
CA ALA A 62 -17.01 11.22 -13.57
C ALA A 62 -18.12 12.28 -13.55
N GLY A 63 -19.35 11.89 -13.21
CA GLY A 63 -20.50 12.80 -13.11
C GLY A 63 -20.65 13.48 -11.75
N ALA A 64 -19.85 13.11 -10.76
CA ALA A 64 -19.91 13.71 -9.43
C ALA A 64 -19.34 15.13 -9.41
N PRO A 65 -19.74 15.98 -8.44
CA PRO A 65 -19.13 17.30 -8.24
C PRO A 65 -17.62 17.21 -8.09
N GLU A 66 -16.90 18.16 -8.65
CA GLU A 66 -15.43 18.17 -8.70
C GLU A 66 -14.80 18.05 -7.30
N ALA A 67 -15.31 18.78 -6.31
CA ALA A 67 -14.80 18.73 -4.94
C ALA A 67 -14.96 17.34 -4.31
N GLN A 68 -16.06 16.65 -4.60
CA GLN A 68 -16.28 15.29 -4.11
C GLN A 68 -15.36 14.28 -4.81
N ARG A 69 -15.11 14.44 -6.10
CA ARG A 69 -14.15 13.62 -6.84
C ARG A 69 -12.74 13.78 -6.29
N ALA A 70 -12.32 15.02 -6.04
CA ALA A 70 -11.01 15.32 -5.46
C ALA A 70 -10.85 14.67 -4.08
N LYS A 71 -11.85 14.77 -3.22
CA LYS A 71 -11.86 14.14 -1.89
C LYS A 71 -11.84 12.62 -1.97
N ALA A 72 -12.59 12.03 -2.88
CA ALA A 72 -12.58 10.58 -3.09
C ALA A 72 -11.20 10.08 -3.54
N ALA A 73 -10.53 10.77 -4.44
CA ALA A 73 -9.21 10.43 -4.91
C ALA A 73 -8.13 10.60 -3.82
N THR A 74 -8.24 11.63 -2.98
CA THR A 74 -7.26 11.94 -1.93
C THR A 74 -7.17 10.84 -0.86
N GLY A 75 -8.27 10.16 -0.58
CA GLY A 75 -8.33 9.07 0.40
C GLY A 75 -8.17 7.67 -0.20
N TYR A 76 -7.59 7.55 -1.37
CA TYR A 76 -7.44 6.29 -2.09
C TYR A 76 -6.12 6.24 -2.85
N LEU A 77 -5.48 5.10 -2.85
CA LEU A 77 -4.28 4.86 -3.63
C LEU A 77 -4.31 3.45 -4.19
N ASN A 78 -4.00 3.32 -5.46
CA ASN A 78 -3.85 2.03 -6.12
C ASN A 78 -2.70 2.09 -7.12
N TYR A 79 -1.93 1.03 -7.19
CA TYR A 79 -1.04 0.79 -8.32
C TYR A 79 -0.86 -0.70 -8.58
N ALA A 80 -0.49 -1.03 -9.79
CA ALA A 80 -0.27 -2.39 -10.25
C ALA A 80 0.92 -2.43 -11.20
N GLY A 81 1.56 -3.60 -11.29
CA GLY A 81 2.67 -3.84 -12.17
C GLY A 81 3.32 -5.19 -11.92
N THR A 82 4.62 -5.24 -12.10
CA THR A 82 5.45 -6.41 -11.80
C THR A 82 6.24 -6.19 -10.51
N TYR A 83 6.79 -7.27 -9.96
CA TYR A 83 7.68 -7.18 -8.80
C TYR A 83 8.85 -8.13 -8.91
N ARG A 84 9.91 -7.80 -8.22
CA ARG A 84 11.06 -8.67 -7.99
C ARG A 84 11.59 -8.46 -6.59
N VAL A 85 12.28 -9.45 -6.06
CA VAL A 85 12.91 -9.41 -4.74
C VAL A 85 14.42 -9.37 -4.92
N GLU A 86 15.06 -8.41 -4.28
CA GLU A 86 16.51 -8.28 -4.22
C GLU A 86 16.94 -8.18 -2.77
N GLY A 87 17.53 -9.25 -2.22
CA GLY A 87 17.92 -9.32 -0.81
C GLY A 87 16.72 -9.17 0.13
N SER A 88 16.72 -8.11 0.93
CA SER A 88 15.64 -7.76 1.87
C SER A 88 14.72 -6.66 1.31
N THR A 89 14.66 -6.53 0.00
CA THR A 89 13.91 -5.46 -0.66
C THR A 89 13.00 -6.06 -1.72
N VAL A 90 11.77 -5.60 -1.80
CA VAL A 90 10.88 -5.81 -2.93
C VAL A 90 10.80 -4.54 -3.76
N ILE A 91 10.86 -4.69 -5.07
CA ILE A 91 10.81 -3.59 -6.04
C ILE A 91 9.56 -3.79 -6.89
N HIS A 92 8.65 -2.82 -6.81
CA HIS A 92 7.44 -2.77 -7.62
C HIS A 92 7.69 -1.91 -8.84
N SER A 93 7.61 -2.48 -10.02
CA SER A 93 7.68 -1.73 -11.29
C SER A 93 6.27 -1.37 -11.72
N VAL A 94 5.94 -0.09 -11.65
CA VAL A 94 4.55 0.40 -11.75
C VAL A 94 4.15 0.57 -13.21
N GLU A 95 3.07 -0.10 -13.61
CA GLU A 95 2.47 0.00 -14.95
C GLU A 95 1.19 0.85 -14.93
N MET A 96 0.42 0.76 -13.85
CA MET A 96 -0.87 1.47 -13.66
C MET A 96 -0.91 2.05 -12.26
N SER A 97 -1.43 3.26 -12.11
CA SER A 97 -1.54 3.95 -10.82
C SER A 97 -2.61 5.03 -10.85
N LEU A 98 -3.32 5.21 -9.74
CA LEU A 98 -4.15 6.39 -9.54
C LEU A 98 -3.31 7.67 -9.59
N PHE A 99 -2.10 7.64 -9.00
CA PHE A 99 -1.16 8.75 -9.08
C PHE A 99 -0.32 8.60 -10.36
N PRO A 100 -0.61 9.41 -11.41
CA PRO A 100 0.01 9.21 -12.72
C PRO A 100 1.54 9.27 -12.71
N ASN A 101 2.11 10.04 -11.81
CA ASN A 101 3.56 10.25 -11.72
C ASN A 101 4.33 8.96 -11.40
N TRP A 102 3.66 7.94 -10.85
CA TRP A 102 4.32 6.67 -10.53
C TRP A 102 4.40 5.70 -11.70
N ILE A 103 3.64 5.93 -12.77
CA ILE A 103 3.68 5.07 -13.96
C ILE A 103 5.08 5.11 -14.57
N GLY A 104 5.67 3.95 -14.79
CA GLY A 104 7.05 3.81 -15.30
C GLY A 104 8.14 3.96 -14.23
N SER A 105 7.75 4.13 -12.96
CA SER A 105 8.70 4.21 -11.84
C SER A 105 8.85 2.88 -11.11
N GLU A 106 9.88 2.79 -10.29
CA GLU A 106 10.07 1.70 -9.34
C GLU A 106 9.78 2.18 -7.92
N GLN A 107 8.90 1.45 -7.22
CA GLN A 107 8.59 1.67 -5.81
C GLN A 107 9.35 0.64 -4.98
N ILE A 108 10.39 1.10 -4.29
CA ILE A 108 11.30 0.24 -3.52
C ILE A 108 10.80 0.14 -2.09
N ARG A 109 10.67 -1.07 -1.57
CA ARG A 109 10.19 -1.34 -0.21
C ARG A 109 11.13 -2.30 0.50
N LYS A 110 11.60 -1.88 1.67
CA LYS A 110 12.35 -2.77 2.56
C LYS A 110 11.39 -3.78 3.18
N ILE A 111 11.77 -5.04 3.18
CA ILE A 111 11.02 -6.13 3.79
C ILE A 111 11.54 -6.38 5.20
N THR A 112 10.63 -6.43 6.17
CA THR A 112 10.90 -6.90 7.52
C THR A 112 9.81 -7.89 7.91
N TRP A 113 10.19 -9.05 8.42
CA TRP A 113 9.25 -10.05 8.91
C TRP A 113 9.01 -9.83 10.40
N VAL A 114 7.75 -9.67 10.80
CA VAL A 114 7.35 -9.37 12.17
C VAL A 114 6.57 -10.56 12.73
N PRO A 115 6.99 -11.15 13.88
CA PRO A 115 6.20 -12.20 14.52
C PRO A 115 4.78 -11.70 14.83
N ASN A 116 3.78 -12.56 14.66
CA ASN A 116 2.39 -12.23 14.97
C ASN A 116 1.81 -13.15 16.03
N ASP A 117 0.61 -12.81 16.49
CA ASP A 117 -0.13 -13.52 17.54
C ASP A 117 -0.74 -14.86 17.11
N ARG A 118 -0.56 -15.26 15.85
CA ARG A 118 -1.09 -16.50 15.26
C ARG A 118 0.01 -17.53 14.99
N ASN A 119 1.14 -17.45 15.70
CA ASN A 119 2.34 -18.29 15.50
C ASN A 119 2.93 -18.23 14.07
N GLY A 120 2.70 -17.13 13.39
CA GLY A 120 3.24 -16.82 12.07
C GLY A 120 3.98 -15.50 12.06
N ARG A 121 4.13 -14.93 10.89
CA ARG A 121 4.76 -13.63 10.73
C ARG A 121 3.98 -12.75 9.75
N ASP A 122 3.92 -11.47 10.07
CA ASP A 122 3.40 -10.44 9.21
C ASP A 122 4.52 -9.84 8.35
N LEU A 123 4.15 -9.30 7.21
CA LEU A 123 5.04 -8.63 6.27
C LEU A 123 5.03 -7.14 6.55
N GLU A 124 6.14 -6.56 6.99
CA GLU A 124 6.30 -5.11 7.02
C GLU A 124 7.01 -4.65 5.76
N LEU A 125 6.41 -3.70 5.08
CA LEU A 125 6.99 -2.98 3.96
C LEU A 125 7.21 -1.53 4.37
N SER A 126 8.45 -1.07 4.28
CA SER A 126 8.79 0.31 4.64
C SER A 126 9.48 1.05 3.50
N ALA A 127 9.25 2.35 3.45
CA ALA A 127 9.84 3.24 2.49
C ALA A 127 10.20 4.58 3.12
N GLN A 128 11.32 5.14 2.68
CA GLN A 128 11.73 6.49 3.03
C GLN A 128 11.82 7.33 1.77
N ARG A 129 11.41 8.58 1.85
CA ARG A 129 11.56 9.55 0.78
C ARG A 129 11.84 10.93 1.35
N LYS A 130 12.44 11.78 0.56
CA LYS A 130 12.55 13.21 0.89
C LYS A 130 11.20 13.88 0.62
N SER A 131 10.75 14.70 1.56
CA SER A 131 9.61 15.59 1.32
C SER A 131 10.02 16.77 0.44
N SER A 132 9.04 17.46 -0.14
CA SER A 132 9.26 18.69 -0.91
C SER A 132 9.93 19.81 -0.08
N ARG A 133 9.88 19.73 1.25
CA ARG A 133 10.49 20.67 2.19
C ARG A 133 11.84 20.20 2.73
N GLY A 134 12.43 19.13 2.15
CA GLY A 134 13.74 18.61 2.53
C GLY A 134 13.75 17.66 3.73
N GLY A 135 12.61 17.43 4.39
CA GLY A 135 12.49 16.46 5.48
C GLY A 135 12.43 15.02 5.00
N ASN A 136 12.59 14.07 5.93
CA ASN A 136 12.45 12.64 5.65
C ASN A 136 11.04 12.16 6.01
N VAL A 137 10.38 11.52 5.06
CA VAL A 137 9.10 10.85 5.29
C VAL A 137 9.34 9.35 5.30
N THR A 138 8.95 8.70 6.40
CA THR A 138 9.03 7.24 6.55
C THR A 138 7.62 6.67 6.64
N ASN A 139 7.33 5.68 5.82
CA ASN A 139 6.10 4.90 5.89
C ASN A 139 6.43 3.45 6.24
N ARG A 140 5.67 2.87 7.17
CA ARG A 140 5.72 1.46 7.51
C ARG A 140 4.32 0.88 7.44
N LEU A 141 4.15 -0.12 6.58
CA LEU A 141 2.88 -0.82 6.40
C LEU A 141 3.07 -2.29 6.78
N VAL A 142 2.28 -2.74 7.73
CA VAL A 142 2.28 -4.13 8.19
C VAL A 142 1.08 -4.84 7.59
N TRP A 143 1.36 -5.97 6.96
CA TRP A 143 0.40 -6.74 6.20
C TRP A 143 0.32 -8.17 6.74
N ARG A 144 -0.90 -8.68 6.87
CA ARG A 144 -1.18 -10.07 7.27
C ARG A 144 -1.70 -10.86 6.09
N ARG A 145 -1.13 -12.04 5.86
CA ARG A 145 -1.57 -12.94 4.80
C ARG A 145 -3.01 -13.38 5.05
N LEU A 146 -3.86 -13.23 4.05
CA LEU A 146 -5.20 -13.81 4.07
C LEU A 146 -5.10 -15.30 3.83
N GLN A 147 -5.81 -16.07 4.65
CA GLN A 147 -5.92 -17.50 4.46
C GLN A 147 -7.11 -17.81 3.57
N TYR A 148 -6.97 -18.84 2.75
CA TYR A 148 -7.96 -19.23 1.75
C TYR A 148 -9.36 -19.49 2.34
N TRP A 149 -9.46 -19.79 3.63
CA TRP A 149 -10.68 -20.20 4.31
C TRP A 149 -11.37 -19.11 5.15
N GLU A 150 -10.80 -17.93 5.23
CA GLU A 150 -11.38 -16.82 5.99
C GLU A 150 -12.34 -15.95 5.15
N ALA A 151 -12.68 -16.39 3.94
CA ALA A 151 -13.73 -15.79 3.11
C ALA A 151 -15.07 -16.46 3.41
N GLY A 152 -15.59 -16.20 4.59
CA GLY A 152 -16.92 -16.67 4.98
C GLY A 152 -17.68 -15.56 5.66
#